data_4eb0d55c89329d5918fde90b5e19aff0
#
_entry.id   4eb0d55c89329d5918fde90b5e19aff0
#
_cell.length_a   1.000
_cell.length_b   1.000
_cell.length_c   1.000
_cell.angle_alpha   90.00
_cell.angle_beta   90.00
_cell.angle_gamma   90.00
#
_symmetry.space_group_name_H-M   'P 1'
#
loop_
_entity.id
_entity.type
_entity.pdbx_description
1 polymer ?
#
loop_
_entity_poly.entity_id
_entity_poly.type
_entity_poly.pdbx_seq_one_letter_code
_entity_poly.pdbx_strand_id
1 'polypeptide(L)'
;GGMCQTDFSGYPDCREDTLKALQVATNLGMASTFRFETPLMWIDKMETFQLGEQLGGKKLLEIIVRDTHTCYTGDRSHEHEWGFGCGECPACDLRKRGWKNYISQQNQ
;
A
#
# COMPACT_ATOMS: atom_id res chain seq x y z
N GLY A 1 -8.05 -0.37 6.00
CA GLY A 1 -6.98 -1.10 5.32
C GLY A 1 -6.23 -0.27 4.32
N GLY A 2 -5.06 -0.73 3.93
CA GLY A 2 -4.14 -0.03 3.03
C GLY A 2 -4.05 -0.62 1.61
N MET A 3 -5.03 -1.43 1.19
CA MET A 3 -5.04 -1.95 -0.17
C MET A 3 -5.15 -0.81 -1.17
N CYS A 4 -4.38 -0.90 -2.25
CA CYS A 4 -4.40 0.10 -3.31
C CYS A 4 -4.65 -0.58 -4.67
N GLN A 5 -4.85 0.22 -5.70
CA GLN A 5 -5.17 -0.27 -7.04
C GLN A 5 -4.17 -1.29 -7.57
N THR A 6 -2.89 -1.11 -7.27
CA THR A 6 -1.84 -2.02 -7.70
C THR A 6 -1.98 -3.41 -7.06
N ASP A 7 -2.48 -3.48 -5.82
CA ASP A 7 -2.60 -4.74 -5.09
C ASP A 7 -3.69 -5.64 -5.67
N PHE A 8 -4.87 -5.09 -6.02
CA PHE A 8 -5.97 -5.94 -6.47
C PHE A 8 -5.83 -6.44 -7.91
N SER A 9 -4.88 -5.98 -8.67
CA SER A 9 -4.63 -6.52 -10.00
C SER A 9 -4.12 -7.96 -9.97
N GLY A 10 -3.47 -8.38 -8.87
CA GLY A 10 -2.98 -9.74 -8.68
C GLY A 10 -3.62 -10.51 -7.51
N TYR A 11 -4.42 -9.84 -6.68
CA TYR A 11 -4.96 -10.41 -5.43
C TYR A 11 -6.46 -10.17 -5.33
N PRO A 12 -7.29 -11.18 -5.63
CA PRO A 12 -8.76 -11.04 -5.57
C PRO A 12 -9.29 -10.59 -4.21
N ASP A 13 -8.61 -10.96 -3.13
CA ASP A 13 -8.98 -10.59 -1.76
C ASP A 13 -8.77 -9.10 -1.45
N CYS A 14 -7.99 -8.40 -2.27
CA CYS A 14 -7.77 -6.95 -2.15
C CYS A 14 -8.78 -6.11 -2.93
N ARG A 15 -9.68 -6.73 -3.68
CA ARG A 15 -10.69 -6.02 -4.47
C ARG A 15 -11.75 -5.37 -3.59
N GLU A 16 -12.27 -4.22 -4.03
CA GLU A 16 -13.31 -3.51 -3.30
C GLU A 16 -14.54 -4.38 -3.06
N ASP A 17 -14.99 -5.14 -4.06
CA ASP A 17 -16.16 -6.02 -3.94
C ASP A 17 -15.96 -7.07 -2.85
N THR A 18 -14.75 -7.64 -2.74
CA THR A 18 -14.42 -8.60 -1.68
C THR A 18 -14.54 -7.96 -0.31
N LEU A 19 -14.01 -6.74 -0.16
CA LEU A 19 -14.04 -6.03 1.12
C LEU A 19 -15.45 -5.60 1.50
N LYS A 20 -16.26 -5.18 0.54
CA LYS A 20 -17.67 -4.86 0.78
C LYS A 20 -18.46 -6.10 1.21
N ALA A 21 -18.25 -7.22 0.54
CA ALA A 21 -18.91 -8.50 0.91
C ALA A 21 -18.48 -8.94 2.31
N LEU A 22 -17.19 -8.81 2.63
CA LEU A 22 -16.67 -9.14 3.96
C LEU A 22 -17.27 -8.24 5.04
N GLN A 23 -17.42 -6.94 4.76
CA GLN A 23 -18.07 -6.00 5.69
C GLN A 23 -19.51 -6.44 5.99
N VAL A 24 -20.27 -6.77 4.96
CA VAL A 24 -21.66 -7.24 5.13
C VAL A 24 -21.70 -8.53 5.96
N ALA A 25 -20.89 -9.52 5.61
CA ALA A 25 -20.83 -10.80 6.33
C ALA A 25 -20.41 -10.61 7.80
N THR A 26 -19.41 -9.78 8.05
CA THR A 26 -18.91 -9.49 9.41
C THR A 26 -20.02 -8.83 10.24
N ASN A 27 -20.69 -7.81 9.69
CA ASN A 27 -21.73 -7.08 10.41
C ASN A 27 -22.93 -7.95 10.71
N LEU A 28 -23.33 -8.81 9.76
CA LEU A 28 -24.43 -9.75 9.98
C LEU A 28 -24.05 -10.81 11.03
N GLY A 29 -22.86 -11.40 10.91
CA GLY A 29 -22.43 -12.46 11.82
C GLY A 29 -22.15 -11.99 13.24
N MET A 30 -21.78 -10.74 13.43
CA MET A 30 -21.43 -10.15 14.72
C MET A 30 -22.55 -9.23 15.26
N ALA A 31 -23.63 -9.05 14.53
CA ALA A 31 -24.68 -8.07 14.87
C ALA A 31 -24.07 -6.67 15.14
N SER A 32 -23.17 -6.24 14.27
CA SER A 32 -22.40 -5.00 14.43
C SER A 32 -22.58 -4.05 13.25
N THR A 33 -21.99 -2.86 13.35
CA THR A 33 -22.04 -1.81 12.32
C THR A 33 -20.64 -1.30 12.00
N PHE A 34 -19.67 -2.21 11.86
CA PHE A 34 -18.31 -1.85 11.45
C PHE A 34 -18.31 -1.23 10.06
N ARG A 35 -17.41 -0.27 9.85
CA ARG A 35 -17.13 0.30 8.54
C ARG A 35 -15.71 -0.05 8.15
N PHE A 36 -15.55 -0.68 6.98
CA PHE A 36 -14.24 -0.97 6.41
C PHE A 36 -13.82 0.22 5.56
N GLU A 37 -12.81 0.94 6.03
CA GLU A 37 -12.29 2.10 5.32
C GLU A 37 -11.03 1.70 4.54
N THR A 38 -11.01 2.03 3.25
CA THR A 38 -9.92 1.71 2.34
C THR A 38 -9.55 2.94 1.50
N PRO A 39 -8.95 3.96 2.13
CA PRO A 39 -8.73 5.25 1.47
C PRO A 39 -7.77 5.22 0.28
N LEU A 40 -6.98 4.14 0.12
CA LEU A 40 -6.02 4.00 -0.97
C LEU A 40 -6.52 3.12 -2.11
N MET A 41 -7.77 2.63 -2.02
CA MET A 41 -8.30 1.60 -2.93
C MET A 41 -8.15 1.95 -4.43
N TRP A 42 -8.38 3.20 -4.78
CA TRP A 42 -8.46 3.65 -6.19
C TRP A 42 -7.24 4.41 -6.66
N ILE A 43 -6.17 4.42 -5.90
CA ILE A 43 -4.90 5.01 -6.30
C ILE A 43 -3.84 3.92 -6.39
N ASP A 44 -2.82 4.16 -7.22
CA ASP A 44 -1.73 3.21 -7.37
C ASP A 44 -0.61 3.46 -6.33
N LYS A 45 0.45 2.64 -6.39
CA LYS A 45 1.55 2.72 -5.43
C LYS A 45 2.33 4.03 -5.54
N MET A 46 2.49 4.54 -6.77
CA MET A 46 3.13 5.83 -7.01
C MET A 46 2.31 6.97 -6.39
N GLU A 47 1.00 6.97 -6.65
CA GLU A 47 0.09 7.97 -6.10
C GLU A 47 0.01 7.92 -4.58
N THR A 48 0.22 6.74 -4.00
CA THR A 48 0.30 6.58 -2.55
C THR A 48 1.51 7.33 -1.98
N PHE A 49 2.67 7.25 -2.62
CA PHE A 49 3.84 8.05 -2.22
C PHE A 49 3.60 9.54 -2.39
N GLN A 50 2.97 9.94 -3.51
CA GLN A 50 2.60 11.35 -3.74
C GLN A 50 1.66 11.86 -2.65
N LEU A 51 0.67 11.08 -2.28
CA LEU A 51 -0.27 11.44 -1.22
C LEU A 51 0.45 11.64 0.11
N GLY A 52 1.40 10.77 0.44
CA GLY A 52 2.22 10.92 1.64
C GLY A 52 2.98 12.23 1.66
N GLU A 53 3.59 12.59 0.54
CA GLU A 53 4.29 13.88 0.42
C GLU A 53 3.34 15.07 0.51
N GLN A 54 2.16 15.00 -0.12
CA GLN A 54 1.16 16.05 -0.05
C GLN A 54 0.65 16.30 1.38
N LEU A 55 0.45 15.24 2.15
CA LEU A 55 -0.11 15.31 3.49
C LEU A 55 0.89 15.72 4.56
N GLY A 56 2.14 15.33 4.43
CA GLY A 56 3.14 15.55 5.48
C GLY A 56 4.54 15.93 4.99
N GLY A 57 4.67 16.27 3.70
CA GLY A 57 5.94 16.67 3.11
C GLY A 57 6.96 15.55 3.04
N LYS A 58 8.20 15.91 2.74
CA LYS A 58 9.29 14.94 2.63
C LYS A 58 9.58 14.21 3.95
N LYS A 59 9.31 14.87 5.07
CA LYS A 59 9.50 14.26 6.40
C LYS A 59 8.58 13.07 6.61
N LEU A 60 7.31 13.18 6.24
CA LEU A 60 6.38 12.05 6.30
C LEU A 60 6.79 10.96 5.31
N LEU A 61 7.21 11.33 4.11
CA LEU A 61 7.66 10.40 3.10
C LEU A 61 8.87 9.57 3.59
N GLU A 62 9.82 10.20 4.26
CA GLU A 62 10.98 9.51 4.86
C GLU A 62 10.54 8.48 5.91
N ILE A 63 9.56 8.83 6.75
CA ILE A 63 8.99 7.92 7.74
C ILE A 63 8.31 6.73 7.05
N ILE A 64 7.54 7.00 6.01
CA ILE A 64 6.87 5.94 5.23
C ILE A 64 7.90 4.97 4.64
N VAL A 65 8.94 5.50 4.01
CA VAL A 65 9.97 4.66 3.39
C VAL A 65 10.73 3.83 4.43
N ARG A 66 11.13 4.44 5.53
CA ARG A 66 11.96 3.79 6.54
C ARG A 66 11.19 2.88 7.49
N ASP A 67 10.02 3.31 7.92
CA ASP A 67 9.33 2.69 9.06
C ASP A 67 8.12 1.81 8.66
N THR A 68 7.65 1.87 7.41
CA THR A 68 6.62 0.94 6.93
C THR A 68 7.26 -0.24 6.19
N HIS A 69 6.58 -1.36 6.21
CA HIS A 69 7.12 -2.61 5.67
C HIS A 69 6.06 -3.38 4.90
N THR A 70 6.39 -3.79 3.67
CA THR A 70 5.47 -4.52 2.80
C THR A 70 6.01 -5.88 2.36
N CYS A 71 7.28 -6.18 2.63
CA CYS A 71 7.94 -7.40 2.20
C CYS A 71 7.29 -8.65 2.79
N TYR A 72 6.96 -9.65 1.94
CA TYR A 72 6.31 -10.89 2.38
C TYR A 72 7.22 -11.78 3.22
N THR A 73 8.54 -11.67 3.05
CA THR A 73 9.50 -12.46 3.86
C THR A 73 9.86 -11.77 5.19
N GLY A 74 9.38 -10.55 5.39
CA GLY A 74 9.69 -9.79 6.60
C GLY A 74 11.14 -9.32 6.70
N ASP A 75 11.85 -9.28 5.58
CA ASP A 75 13.26 -8.90 5.55
C ASP A 75 13.45 -7.42 5.90
N ARG A 76 14.18 -7.14 6.97
CA ARG A 76 14.58 -5.80 7.39
C ARG A 76 16.10 -5.62 7.38
N SER A 77 16.85 -6.55 6.80
CA SER A 77 18.31 -6.50 6.72
C SER A 77 18.82 -5.87 5.42
N HIS A 78 17.97 -5.76 4.41
CA HIS A 78 18.31 -5.15 3.12
C HIS A 78 17.57 -3.84 2.96
N GLU A 79 18.33 -2.73 2.90
CA GLU A 79 17.79 -1.39 2.72
C GLU A 79 17.86 -1.00 1.24
N HIS A 80 16.76 -0.43 0.75
CA HIS A 80 16.63 0.09 -0.62
C HIS A 80 16.13 1.54 -0.56
N GLU A 81 16.19 2.25 -1.66
CA GLU A 81 15.66 3.63 -1.74
C GLU A 81 14.17 3.71 -1.39
N TRP A 82 13.43 2.64 -1.65
CA TRP A 82 12.00 2.54 -1.40
C TRP A 82 11.66 1.93 -0.02
N GLY A 83 12.64 1.57 0.76
CA GLY A 83 12.48 0.99 2.09
C GLY A 83 13.15 -0.36 2.25
N PHE A 84 12.90 -1.01 3.40
CA PHE A 84 13.46 -2.32 3.70
C PHE A 84 12.65 -3.45 3.06
N GLY A 85 13.33 -4.48 2.58
CA GLY A 85 12.71 -5.68 2.03
C GLY A 85 13.69 -6.56 1.28
N CYS A 86 13.25 -7.79 0.92
CA CYS A 86 14.09 -8.74 0.20
C CYS A 86 14.42 -8.29 -1.23
N GLY A 87 13.59 -7.41 -1.81
CA GLY A 87 13.77 -6.92 -3.18
C GLY A 87 13.30 -7.88 -4.27
N GLU A 88 12.84 -9.08 -3.91
CA GLU A 88 12.52 -10.16 -4.87
C GLU A 88 11.07 -10.63 -4.80
N CYS A 89 10.38 -10.44 -3.68
CA CYS A 89 8.98 -10.87 -3.57
C CYS A 89 8.04 -9.94 -4.35
N PRO A 90 6.81 -10.41 -4.68
CA PRO A 90 5.86 -9.58 -5.44
C PRO A 90 5.55 -8.23 -4.77
N ALA A 91 5.45 -8.18 -3.46
CA ALA A 91 5.20 -6.94 -2.74
C ALA A 91 6.36 -5.95 -2.85
N CYS A 92 7.60 -6.43 -2.75
CA CYS A 92 8.78 -5.60 -2.98
C CYS A 92 8.85 -5.08 -4.41
N ASP A 93 8.49 -5.91 -5.39
CA ASP A 93 8.47 -5.51 -6.79
C ASP A 93 7.46 -4.38 -7.04
N LEU A 94 6.25 -4.50 -6.51
CA LEU A 94 5.23 -3.46 -6.61
C LEU A 94 5.67 -2.15 -5.94
N ARG A 95 6.25 -2.24 -4.76
CA ARG A 95 6.72 -1.07 -4.02
C ARG A 95 7.86 -0.37 -4.75
N LYS A 96 8.82 -1.14 -5.26
CA LYS A 96 9.95 -0.65 -6.04
C LYS A 96 9.50 0.09 -7.30
N ARG A 97 8.55 -0.49 -8.05
CA ARG A 97 8.00 0.15 -9.25
C ARG A 97 7.29 1.46 -8.92
N GLY A 98 6.46 1.44 -7.87
CA GLY A 98 5.76 2.64 -7.41
C GLY A 98 6.73 3.75 -7.04
N TRP A 99 7.79 3.42 -6.30
CA TRP A 99 8.83 4.37 -5.95
C TRP A 99 9.55 4.94 -7.17
N LYS A 100 9.97 4.08 -8.10
CA LYS A 100 10.63 4.52 -9.33
C LYS A 100 9.76 5.46 -10.15
N ASN A 101 8.48 5.15 -10.27
CA ASN A 101 7.54 6.01 -10.99
C ASN A 101 7.36 7.36 -10.29
N TYR A 102 7.27 7.35 -8.95
CA TYR A 102 7.20 8.57 -8.15
C TYR A 102 8.41 9.46 -8.39
N ILE A 103 9.63 8.91 -8.29
CA ILE A 103 10.86 9.66 -8.51
C ILE A 103 10.94 10.22 -9.94
N SER A 104 10.54 9.44 -10.94
CA SER A 104 10.51 9.89 -12.34
C SER A 104 9.62 11.11 -12.52
N GLN A 105 8.49 11.17 -11.85
CA GLN A 105 7.58 12.31 -11.91
C GLN A 105 8.14 13.56 -11.21
N GLN A 106 8.90 13.38 -10.14
CA GLN A 106 9.56 14.51 -9.45
C GLN A 106 10.62 15.18 -10.32
N ASN A 107 11.19 14.48 -11.27
CA ASN A 107 12.25 14.97 -12.16
C ASN A 107 11.73 15.58 -13.47
N GLN A 108 10.42 15.69 -13.63
CA GLN A 108 9.78 16.33 -14.80
C GLN A 108 9.51 17.81 -14.57
#